data_54aee3719277ae983e07a136e50de118
#
_entry.id   54aee3719277ae983e07a136e50de118
#
_cell.length_a   1.000
_cell.length_b   1.000
_cell.length_c   1.000
_cell.angle_alpha   90.00
_cell.angle_beta   90.00
_cell.angle_gamma   90.00
#
_symmetry.space_group_name_H-M   'P 1'
#
loop_
_entity.id
_entity.type
_entity.pdbx_description
1 polymer ?
#
loop_
_entity_poly.entity_id
_entity_poly.type
_entity_poly.pdbx_seq_one_letter_code
_entity_poly.pdbx_strand_id
1 'polypeptide(L)'
;DIAMDRGAGFIQKMQEVNGAFNDPKARESARNGYAMTALGLLALCSIGHQPSDPGKIGASMGRALDFILRNDPRRGELEYFGSDGSRMYGHGITTLCLTEMMGMAVSKRQEARIRSVAQKAVTLIMRSQRVRKSNPKYRGGWRYTPDAHDSDLSISVWQLMALRSAKNAGLEVGKEAIEEAVRYLKRSYFSPRDGRGMPVNMRSGCGYLPGQPPEFATAAAGLLSLQLCGEYESPEVKGSTAWLSR
;
A
#
# COMPACT_ATOMS: atom_id res chain seq x y z
N ASP A 1 9.98 -4.69 24.36
CA ASP A 1 9.80 -6.15 24.13
C ASP A 1 11.00 -6.71 23.38
N ILE A 2 11.64 -7.74 23.94
CA ILE A 2 12.88 -8.36 23.42
C ILE A 2 12.75 -8.78 21.94
N ALA A 3 11.59 -9.27 21.52
CA ALA A 3 11.36 -9.68 20.13
C ALA A 3 11.33 -8.48 19.18
N MET A 4 10.68 -7.39 19.59
CA MET A 4 10.62 -6.14 18.82
C MET A 4 12.01 -5.51 18.70
N ASP A 5 12.80 -5.47 19.79
CA ASP A 5 14.17 -4.92 19.79
C ASP A 5 15.10 -5.75 18.88
N ARG A 6 14.96 -7.07 18.90
CA ARG A 6 15.70 -7.97 17.98
C ARG A 6 15.29 -7.73 16.52
N GLY A 7 13.99 -7.55 16.25
CA GLY A 7 13.47 -7.24 14.92
C GLY A 7 14.02 -5.91 14.39
N ALA A 8 13.97 -4.86 15.20
CA ALA A 8 14.53 -3.55 14.87
C ALA A 8 16.05 -3.65 14.58
N GLY A 9 16.79 -4.35 15.44
CA GLY A 9 18.22 -4.59 15.24
C GLY A 9 18.54 -5.39 13.96
N PHE A 10 17.67 -6.33 13.59
CA PHE A 10 17.79 -7.07 12.33
C PHE A 10 17.59 -6.13 11.11
N ILE A 11 16.53 -5.33 11.10
CA ILE A 11 16.27 -4.37 10.01
C ILE A 11 17.44 -3.42 9.84
N GLN A 12 18.00 -2.89 10.93
CA GLN A 12 19.18 -2.02 10.88
C GLN A 12 20.40 -2.68 10.24
N LYS A 13 20.65 -3.97 10.53
CA LYS A 13 21.76 -4.74 9.93
C LYS A 13 21.59 -4.97 8.43
N MET A 14 20.37 -4.91 7.91
CA MET A 14 20.06 -5.03 6.48
C MET A 14 20.22 -3.70 5.73
N GLN A 15 20.61 -2.61 6.41
CA GLN A 15 20.78 -1.31 5.76
C GLN A 15 22.08 -1.27 4.95
N GLU A 16 21.95 -0.99 3.66
CA GLU A 16 23.06 -0.73 2.75
C GLU A 16 23.65 0.68 2.95
N VAL A 17 24.84 0.90 2.42
CA VAL A 17 25.54 2.21 2.46
C VAL A 17 24.69 3.33 1.85
N ASN A 18 23.90 3.01 0.79
CA ASN A 18 23.00 3.96 0.13
C ASN A 18 21.72 4.26 0.91
N GLY A 19 21.52 3.63 2.07
CA GLY A 19 20.36 3.80 2.94
C GLY A 19 19.22 2.79 2.74
N ALA A 20 19.24 1.99 1.66
CA ALA A 20 18.21 0.97 1.42
C ALA A 20 18.25 -0.14 2.48
N PHE A 21 17.08 -0.67 2.81
CA PHE A 21 16.97 -1.95 3.51
C PHE A 21 16.82 -3.07 2.48
N ASN A 22 17.84 -3.91 2.34
CA ASN A 22 17.84 -5.00 1.38
C ASN A 22 18.44 -6.26 2.03
N ASP A 23 18.04 -7.43 1.54
CA ASP A 23 18.79 -8.65 1.82
C ASP A 23 20.09 -8.65 0.99
N PRO A 24 21.26 -8.60 1.63
CA PRO A 24 22.55 -8.59 0.91
C PRO A 24 22.81 -9.88 0.11
N LYS A 25 22.07 -10.96 0.41
CA LYS A 25 22.13 -12.22 -0.34
C LYS A 25 21.20 -12.26 -1.54
N ALA A 26 20.23 -11.33 -1.64
CA ALA A 26 19.34 -11.27 -2.78
C ALA A 26 20.09 -10.82 -4.03
N ARG A 27 19.77 -11.43 -5.19
CA ARG A 27 20.28 -10.97 -6.49
C ARG A 27 19.82 -9.52 -6.72
N GLU A 28 20.65 -8.70 -7.34
CA GLU A 28 20.38 -7.29 -7.58
C GLU A 28 19.03 -7.05 -8.31
N SER A 29 18.72 -7.91 -9.29
CA SER A 29 17.45 -7.88 -10.03
C SER A 29 16.20 -8.23 -9.21
N ALA A 30 16.36 -8.79 -7.99
CA ALA A 30 15.26 -9.21 -7.13
C ALA A 30 15.18 -8.40 -5.82
N ARG A 31 15.95 -7.34 -5.68
CA ARG A 31 16.05 -6.59 -4.41
C ARG A 31 14.81 -5.76 -4.07
N ASN A 32 14.02 -5.34 -5.06
CA ASN A 32 12.81 -4.52 -4.84
C ASN A 32 13.07 -3.38 -3.84
N GLY A 33 14.16 -2.64 -4.05
CA GLY A 33 14.78 -1.76 -3.06
C GLY A 33 13.82 -0.73 -2.44
N TYR A 34 12.91 -0.14 -3.23
CA TYR A 34 11.93 0.80 -2.71
C TYR A 34 10.91 0.12 -1.81
N ALA A 35 10.34 -1.01 -2.24
CA ALA A 35 9.34 -1.74 -1.46
C ALA A 35 9.90 -2.26 -0.14
N MET A 36 11.09 -2.88 -0.17
CA MET A 36 11.73 -3.43 1.03
C MET A 36 12.12 -2.33 2.02
N THR A 37 12.65 -1.20 1.51
CA THR A 37 12.99 -0.05 2.35
C THR A 37 11.75 0.56 2.99
N ALA A 38 10.66 0.70 2.23
CA ALA A 38 9.40 1.20 2.74
C ALA A 38 8.78 0.29 3.81
N LEU A 39 8.80 -1.03 3.60
CA LEU A 39 8.32 -1.99 4.61
C LEU A 39 9.16 -1.94 5.88
N GLY A 40 10.49 -1.81 5.76
CA GLY A 40 11.38 -1.65 6.91
C GLY A 40 11.08 -0.36 7.70
N LEU A 41 10.85 0.77 7.02
CA LEU A 41 10.43 2.02 7.65
C LEU A 41 9.08 1.88 8.37
N LEU A 42 8.08 1.30 7.72
CA LEU A 42 6.76 1.07 8.31
C LEU A 42 6.85 0.14 9.54
N ALA A 43 7.70 -0.90 9.49
CA ALA A 43 7.92 -1.80 10.62
C ALA A 43 8.55 -1.07 11.81
N LEU A 44 9.58 -0.24 11.59
CA LEU A 44 10.18 0.56 12.66
C LEU A 44 9.20 1.60 13.21
N CYS A 45 8.40 2.22 12.35
CA CYS A 45 7.35 3.16 12.77
C CYS A 45 6.27 2.49 13.63
N SER A 46 5.87 1.26 13.29
CA SER A 46 4.82 0.52 14.02
C SER A 46 5.19 0.19 15.47
N ILE A 47 6.49 0.21 15.79
CA ILE A 47 7.01 0.02 17.16
C ILE A 47 7.42 1.32 17.84
N GLY A 48 7.02 2.46 17.26
CA GLY A 48 7.14 3.78 17.86
C GLY A 48 8.40 4.58 17.48
N HIS A 49 9.21 4.12 16.52
CA HIS A 49 10.36 4.88 16.03
C HIS A 49 10.00 5.80 14.87
N GLN A 50 10.71 6.93 14.78
CA GLN A 50 10.55 7.88 13.67
C GLN A 50 11.92 8.42 13.19
N PRO A 51 12.02 8.93 11.94
CA PRO A 51 13.29 9.43 11.39
C PRO A 51 13.95 10.55 12.21
N SER A 52 13.16 11.34 12.91
CA SER A 52 13.63 12.45 13.76
C SER A 52 14.09 12.02 15.17
N ASP A 53 13.95 10.74 15.54
CA ASP A 53 14.41 10.26 16.83
C ASP A 53 15.94 10.35 16.97
N PRO A 54 16.44 10.69 18.17
CA PRO A 54 17.87 10.64 18.44
C PRO A 54 18.40 9.20 18.41
N GLY A 55 19.64 9.02 17.98
CA GLY A 55 20.33 7.73 18.04
C GLY A 55 20.30 6.93 16.74
N LYS A 56 20.70 5.65 16.84
CA LYS A 56 21.01 4.82 15.67
C LYS A 56 19.78 4.47 14.81
N ILE A 57 18.61 4.23 15.43
CA ILE A 57 17.40 3.84 14.72
C ILE A 57 16.87 5.03 13.92
N GLY A 58 16.70 6.19 14.53
CA GLY A 58 16.25 7.40 13.83
C GLY A 58 17.19 7.78 12.68
N ALA A 59 18.51 7.77 12.92
CA ALA A 59 19.50 8.01 11.87
C ALA A 59 19.40 6.98 10.72
N SER A 60 19.13 5.72 11.02
CA SER A 60 18.91 4.68 10.03
C SER A 60 17.63 4.94 9.21
N MET A 61 16.53 5.29 9.89
CA MET A 61 15.26 5.65 9.23
C MET A 61 15.42 6.90 8.36
N GLY A 62 16.15 7.92 8.82
CA GLY A 62 16.46 9.12 8.04
C GLY A 62 17.18 8.78 6.72
N ARG A 63 18.23 7.94 6.76
CA ARG A 63 18.93 7.49 5.55
C ARG A 63 18.04 6.65 4.63
N ALA A 64 17.19 5.78 5.20
CA ALA A 64 16.25 4.98 4.41
C ALA A 64 15.23 5.87 3.69
N LEU A 65 14.75 6.90 4.36
CA LEU A 65 13.85 7.89 3.77
C LEU A 65 14.55 8.70 2.67
N ASP A 66 15.79 9.12 2.86
CA ASP A 66 16.59 9.79 1.84
C ASP A 66 16.84 8.89 0.61
N PHE A 67 17.01 7.57 0.82
CA PHE A 67 17.09 6.61 -0.28
C PHE A 67 15.81 6.62 -1.12
N ILE A 68 14.63 6.57 -0.49
CA ILE A 68 13.33 6.63 -1.20
C ILE A 68 13.19 7.98 -1.92
N LEU A 69 13.59 9.07 -1.29
CA LEU A 69 13.45 10.42 -1.81
C LEU A 69 14.49 10.82 -2.86
N ARG A 70 15.54 10.02 -3.09
CA ARG A 70 16.58 10.34 -4.08
C ARG A 70 15.98 10.55 -5.48
N ASN A 71 16.65 11.37 -6.29
CA ASN A 71 16.30 11.46 -7.70
C ASN A 71 16.67 10.16 -8.42
N ASP A 72 15.67 9.54 -9.05
CA ASP A 72 15.87 8.36 -9.89
C ASP A 72 15.11 8.57 -11.22
N PRO A 73 15.82 8.80 -12.33
CA PRO A 73 15.19 9.06 -13.63
C PRO A 73 14.26 7.94 -14.09
N ARG A 74 14.47 6.70 -13.61
CA ARG A 74 13.61 5.56 -13.95
C ARG A 74 12.19 5.69 -13.42
N ARG A 75 11.96 6.53 -12.41
CA ARG A 75 10.62 6.75 -11.82
C ARG A 75 9.72 7.65 -12.67
N GLY A 76 10.31 8.44 -13.57
CA GLY A 76 9.59 9.40 -14.38
C GLY A 76 8.97 10.57 -13.59
N GLU A 77 8.21 11.42 -14.26
CA GLU A 77 7.62 12.63 -13.66
C GLU A 77 6.60 12.35 -12.56
N LEU A 78 5.88 11.23 -12.66
CA LEU A 78 4.86 10.81 -11.69
C LEU A 78 5.40 9.90 -10.57
N GLU A 79 6.72 9.80 -10.41
CA GLU A 79 7.37 9.07 -9.32
C GLU A 79 6.90 7.59 -9.21
N TYR A 80 7.12 6.80 -10.25
CA TYR A 80 6.77 5.37 -10.25
C TYR A 80 7.81 4.52 -9.51
N PHE A 81 7.53 4.11 -8.29
CA PHE A 81 8.43 3.31 -7.46
C PHE A 81 8.58 1.84 -7.89
N GLY A 82 7.71 1.33 -8.74
CA GLY A 82 7.77 -0.02 -9.27
C GLY A 82 8.84 -0.27 -10.34
N SER A 83 9.63 0.73 -10.69
CA SER A 83 10.72 0.64 -11.68
C SER A 83 11.90 -0.24 -11.23
N ASP A 84 11.96 -0.60 -9.96
CA ASP A 84 12.94 -1.52 -9.36
C ASP A 84 12.57 -3.01 -9.50
N GLY A 85 11.51 -3.33 -10.23
CA GLY A 85 10.97 -4.68 -10.41
C GLY A 85 9.78 -5.01 -9.50
N SER A 86 9.53 -4.24 -8.44
CA SER A 86 8.42 -4.45 -7.51
C SER A 86 7.04 -4.09 -8.09
N ARG A 87 7.01 -3.41 -9.24
CA ARG A 87 5.80 -3.05 -9.99
C ARG A 87 4.83 -2.21 -9.13
N MET A 88 3.51 -2.35 -9.34
CA MET A 88 2.52 -1.62 -8.57
C MET A 88 2.45 -2.05 -7.09
N TYR A 89 2.95 -3.24 -6.71
CA TYR A 89 3.14 -3.57 -5.29
C TYR A 89 4.06 -2.56 -4.60
N GLY A 90 5.29 -2.43 -5.11
CA GLY A 90 6.27 -1.51 -4.55
C GLY A 90 5.81 -0.06 -4.63
N HIS A 91 5.09 0.30 -5.69
CA HIS A 91 4.53 1.63 -5.82
C HIS A 91 3.53 1.95 -4.70
N GLY A 92 2.54 1.07 -4.46
CA GLY A 92 1.56 1.25 -3.39
C GLY A 92 2.19 1.25 -1.99
N ILE A 93 3.07 0.29 -1.70
CA ILE A 93 3.78 0.16 -0.42
C ILE A 93 4.63 1.41 -0.14
N THR A 94 5.42 1.87 -1.13
CA THR A 94 6.29 3.03 -0.95
C THR A 94 5.48 4.33 -0.82
N THR A 95 4.39 4.47 -1.58
CA THR A 95 3.49 5.62 -1.45
C THR A 95 2.83 5.65 -0.06
N LEU A 96 2.35 4.51 0.44
CA LEU A 96 1.83 4.38 1.80
C LEU A 96 2.88 4.81 2.83
N CYS A 97 4.10 4.28 2.72
CA CYS A 97 5.19 4.64 3.62
C CYS A 97 5.44 6.15 3.63
N LEU A 98 5.55 6.80 2.47
CA LEU A 98 5.78 8.23 2.38
C LEU A 98 4.66 9.05 3.04
N THR A 99 3.41 8.63 2.87
CA THR A 99 2.27 9.33 3.49
C THR A 99 2.20 9.16 5.00
N GLU A 100 2.60 7.98 5.52
CA GLU A 100 2.72 7.73 6.96
C GLU A 100 3.92 8.46 7.60
N MET A 101 4.99 8.74 6.82
CA MET A 101 6.17 9.49 7.29
C MET A 101 5.98 11.01 7.27
N MET A 102 4.87 11.54 6.74
CA MET A 102 4.59 12.98 6.77
C MET A 102 4.45 13.48 8.21
N GLY A 103 5.17 14.56 8.50
CA GLY A 103 5.27 15.11 9.87
C GLY A 103 6.36 14.50 10.74
N MET A 104 7.08 13.45 10.28
CA MET A 104 8.14 12.76 11.01
C MET A 104 9.55 13.03 10.44
N ALA A 105 9.66 13.94 9.48
CA ALA A 105 10.92 14.24 8.79
C ALA A 105 11.97 14.86 9.70
N VAL A 106 13.26 14.61 9.38
CA VAL A 106 14.41 15.18 10.11
C VAL A 106 14.60 16.68 9.84
N SER A 107 13.98 17.22 8.80
CA SER A 107 14.07 18.64 8.45
C SER A 107 12.89 19.12 7.61
N LYS A 108 12.64 20.44 7.61
CA LYS A 108 11.62 21.08 6.74
C LYS A 108 11.86 20.80 5.25
N ARG A 109 13.11 20.70 4.81
CA ARG A 109 13.46 20.37 3.43
C ARG A 109 13.07 18.94 3.08
N GLN A 110 13.32 17.98 3.97
CA GLN A 110 12.91 16.59 3.78
C GLN A 110 11.39 16.47 3.77
N GLU A 111 10.70 17.14 4.68
CA GLU A 111 9.23 17.17 4.73
C GLU A 111 8.60 17.68 3.43
N ALA A 112 9.08 18.81 2.92
CA ALA A 112 8.61 19.36 1.65
C ALA A 112 8.84 18.38 0.49
N ARG A 113 9.95 17.63 0.54
CA ARG A 113 10.25 16.63 -0.47
C ARG A 113 9.35 15.39 -0.36
N ILE A 114 9.08 14.89 0.86
CA ILE A 114 8.13 13.81 1.09
C ILE A 114 6.79 14.18 0.48
N ARG A 115 6.26 15.35 0.81
CA ARG A 115 4.96 15.85 0.30
C ARG A 115 4.92 15.90 -1.22
N SER A 116 5.93 16.47 -1.85
CA SER A 116 6.00 16.61 -3.32
C SER A 116 6.06 15.25 -4.01
N VAL A 117 6.92 14.35 -3.54
CA VAL A 117 7.10 13.00 -4.11
C VAL A 117 5.87 12.14 -3.88
N ALA A 118 5.29 12.17 -2.67
CA ALA A 118 4.07 11.44 -2.35
C ALA A 118 2.88 11.90 -3.22
N GLN A 119 2.71 13.22 -3.44
CA GLN A 119 1.63 13.73 -4.29
C GLN A 119 1.75 13.22 -5.74
N LYS A 120 2.95 13.19 -6.30
CA LYS A 120 3.19 12.65 -7.65
C LYS A 120 2.89 11.15 -7.73
N ALA A 121 3.30 10.39 -6.71
CA ALA A 121 3.01 8.96 -6.61
C ALA A 121 1.50 8.68 -6.50
N VAL A 122 0.79 9.44 -5.66
CA VAL A 122 -0.67 9.39 -5.52
C VAL A 122 -1.37 9.71 -6.86
N THR A 123 -0.86 10.71 -7.59
CA THR A 123 -1.40 11.06 -8.91
C THR A 123 -1.28 9.90 -9.89
N LEU A 124 -0.17 9.15 -9.86
CA LEU A 124 -0.01 7.94 -10.67
C LEU A 124 -1.01 6.85 -10.27
N ILE A 125 -1.23 6.62 -8.98
CA ILE A 125 -2.24 5.66 -8.50
C ILE A 125 -3.62 6.00 -9.08
N MET A 126 -4.05 7.26 -8.95
CA MET A 126 -5.36 7.70 -9.47
C MET A 126 -5.44 7.61 -10.99
N ARG A 127 -4.36 7.94 -11.71
CA ARG A 127 -4.28 7.81 -13.17
C ARG A 127 -4.40 6.35 -13.62
N SER A 128 -3.69 5.43 -12.95
CA SER A 128 -3.72 3.99 -13.24
C SER A 128 -5.11 3.38 -13.03
N GLN A 129 -5.86 3.85 -12.02
CA GLN A 129 -7.23 3.38 -11.78
C GLN A 129 -8.17 3.70 -12.95
N ARG A 130 -7.97 4.86 -13.58
CA ARG A 130 -8.83 5.37 -14.68
C ARG A 130 -8.57 4.71 -16.02
N VAL A 131 -7.53 3.89 -16.14
CA VAL A 131 -7.28 3.09 -17.36
C VAL A 131 -8.51 2.24 -17.65
N ARG A 132 -8.97 2.27 -18.91
CA ARG A 132 -10.13 1.50 -19.35
C ARG A 132 -9.91 0.00 -19.12
N LYS A 133 -10.76 -0.62 -18.32
CA LYS A 133 -10.68 -2.03 -18.03
C LYS A 133 -11.37 -2.88 -19.10
N SER A 134 -10.80 -4.06 -19.39
CA SER A 134 -11.32 -5.03 -20.35
C SER A 134 -12.68 -5.61 -19.96
N ASN A 135 -13.00 -5.60 -18.66
CA ASN A 135 -14.26 -6.06 -18.09
C ASN A 135 -14.72 -5.11 -16.98
N PRO A 136 -16.02 -4.75 -16.92
CA PRO A 136 -16.56 -3.88 -15.85
C PRO A 136 -16.28 -4.37 -14.44
N LYS A 137 -16.14 -5.66 -14.21
CA LYS A 137 -15.80 -6.22 -12.88
C LYS A 137 -14.47 -5.75 -12.33
N TYR A 138 -13.54 -5.31 -13.19
CA TYR A 138 -12.20 -4.82 -12.82
C TYR A 138 -12.15 -3.31 -12.55
N ARG A 139 -13.22 -2.54 -12.79
CA ARG A 139 -13.24 -1.10 -12.58
C ARG A 139 -12.93 -0.77 -11.13
N GLY A 140 -12.15 0.30 -10.92
CA GLY A 140 -11.80 0.79 -9.60
C GLY A 140 -10.64 0.07 -8.92
N GLY A 141 -10.17 -1.07 -9.45
CA GLY A 141 -8.99 -1.78 -8.96
C GLY A 141 -7.74 -1.53 -9.82
N TRP A 142 -6.63 -2.15 -9.41
CA TRP A 142 -5.30 -2.06 -10.04
C TRP A 142 -4.71 -3.45 -10.30
N ARG A 143 -3.69 -3.49 -11.16
CA ARG A 143 -2.90 -4.68 -11.48
C ARG A 143 -1.40 -4.33 -11.40
N TYR A 144 -0.56 -5.24 -11.91
CA TYR A 144 0.91 -5.16 -11.79
C TYR A 144 1.56 -3.95 -12.45
N THR A 145 0.96 -3.37 -13.49
CA THR A 145 1.48 -2.20 -14.21
C THR A 145 0.50 -1.03 -14.19
N PRO A 146 0.98 0.23 -14.32
CA PRO A 146 0.10 1.40 -14.29
C PRO A 146 -0.96 1.45 -15.41
N ASP A 147 -0.69 0.80 -16.53
CA ASP A 147 -1.53 0.77 -17.74
C ASP A 147 -2.40 -0.49 -17.86
N ALA A 148 -2.44 -1.34 -16.84
CA ALA A 148 -3.13 -2.63 -16.88
C ALA A 148 -4.64 -2.50 -17.11
N HIS A 149 -5.16 -3.36 -17.98
CA HIS A 149 -6.59 -3.44 -18.36
C HIS A 149 -7.41 -4.41 -17.50
N ASP A 150 -6.83 -4.99 -16.48
CA ASP A 150 -7.48 -5.83 -15.47
C ASP A 150 -7.13 -5.35 -14.06
N SER A 151 -7.59 -6.08 -13.04
CA SER A 151 -7.32 -5.76 -11.64
C SER A 151 -7.37 -7.01 -10.79
N ASP A 152 -6.55 -7.05 -9.73
CA ASP A 152 -6.65 -8.04 -8.67
C ASP A 152 -6.67 -7.40 -7.28
N LEU A 153 -7.13 -8.16 -6.31
CA LEU A 153 -7.30 -7.69 -4.94
C LEU A 153 -5.96 -7.38 -4.28
N SER A 154 -4.96 -8.23 -4.50
CA SER A 154 -3.68 -8.15 -3.79
C SER A 154 -2.89 -6.87 -4.11
N ILE A 155 -3.01 -6.37 -5.35
CA ILE A 155 -2.47 -5.06 -5.74
C ILE A 155 -3.38 -3.93 -5.24
N SER A 156 -4.70 -4.10 -5.41
CA SER A 156 -5.67 -3.03 -5.18
C SER A 156 -5.71 -2.58 -3.73
N VAL A 157 -5.52 -3.50 -2.77
CA VAL A 157 -5.52 -3.14 -1.33
C VAL A 157 -4.37 -2.19 -0.97
N TRP A 158 -3.17 -2.39 -1.52
CA TRP A 158 -2.03 -1.49 -1.28
C TRP A 158 -2.26 -0.09 -1.84
N GLN A 159 -2.82 0.01 -3.06
CA GLN A 159 -3.14 1.30 -3.66
C GLN A 159 -4.23 2.04 -2.86
N LEU A 160 -5.26 1.32 -2.41
CA LEU A 160 -6.33 1.92 -1.62
C LEU A 160 -5.84 2.38 -0.24
N MET A 161 -5.01 1.59 0.44
CA MET A 161 -4.38 2.00 1.70
C MET A 161 -3.53 3.26 1.50
N ALA A 162 -2.72 3.32 0.44
CA ALA A 162 -1.94 4.51 0.11
C ALA A 162 -2.82 5.74 -0.17
N LEU A 163 -3.91 5.62 -0.93
CA LEU A 163 -4.85 6.71 -1.17
C LEU A 163 -5.53 7.17 0.13
N ARG A 164 -5.87 6.24 1.02
CA ARG A 164 -6.53 6.57 2.28
C ARG A 164 -5.57 7.31 3.22
N SER A 165 -4.35 6.80 3.38
CA SER A 165 -3.30 7.48 4.15
C SER A 165 -2.97 8.86 3.57
N ALA A 166 -2.81 8.97 2.24
CA ALA A 166 -2.58 10.24 1.55
C ALA A 166 -3.67 11.28 1.86
N LYS A 167 -4.93 10.86 1.82
CA LYS A 167 -6.05 11.75 2.15
C LYS A 167 -6.00 12.21 3.61
N ASN A 168 -5.69 11.32 4.54
CA ASN A 168 -5.54 11.64 5.96
C ASN A 168 -4.36 12.61 6.19
N ALA A 169 -3.27 12.47 5.41
CA ALA A 169 -2.09 13.35 5.45
C ALA A 169 -2.31 14.71 4.73
N GLY A 170 -3.51 14.98 4.22
CA GLY A 170 -3.86 16.24 3.56
C GLY A 170 -3.30 16.40 2.14
N LEU A 171 -3.04 15.29 1.44
CA LEU A 171 -2.73 15.30 0.02
C LEU A 171 -4.02 15.33 -0.83
N GLU A 172 -3.87 15.75 -2.08
CA GLU A 172 -4.97 15.79 -3.04
C GLU A 172 -5.32 14.38 -3.50
N VAL A 173 -6.42 13.85 -2.97
CA VAL A 173 -7.00 12.56 -3.36
C VAL A 173 -8.46 12.78 -3.72
N GLY A 174 -8.80 12.53 -4.99
CA GLY A 174 -10.19 12.59 -5.45
C GLY A 174 -11.09 11.61 -4.69
N LYS A 175 -12.21 12.11 -4.16
CA LYS A 175 -13.19 11.28 -3.43
C LYS A 175 -13.62 10.06 -4.24
N GLU A 176 -13.86 10.25 -5.54
CA GLU A 176 -14.27 9.21 -6.47
C GLU A 176 -13.25 8.06 -6.57
N ALA A 177 -11.94 8.32 -6.44
CA ALA A 177 -10.93 7.27 -6.50
C ALA A 177 -11.05 6.26 -5.36
N ILE A 178 -11.34 6.73 -4.13
CA ILE A 178 -11.59 5.87 -2.98
C ILE A 178 -12.92 5.12 -3.14
N GLU A 179 -13.98 5.81 -3.55
CA GLU A 179 -15.29 5.20 -3.74
C GLU A 179 -15.29 4.09 -4.82
N GLU A 180 -14.60 4.30 -5.94
CA GLU A 180 -14.46 3.28 -6.99
C GLU A 180 -13.67 2.06 -6.48
N ALA A 181 -12.62 2.29 -5.68
CA ALA A 181 -11.87 1.20 -5.06
C ALA A 181 -12.74 0.41 -4.06
N VAL A 182 -13.54 1.08 -3.24
CA VAL A 182 -14.50 0.42 -2.34
C VAL A 182 -15.52 -0.41 -3.13
N ARG A 183 -16.05 0.14 -4.24
CA ARG A 183 -16.94 -0.63 -5.13
C ARG A 183 -16.26 -1.85 -5.74
N TYR A 184 -14.97 -1.75 -6.08
CA TYR A 184 -14.19 -2.90 -6.55
C TYR A 184 -14.03 -3.97 -5.46
N LEU A 185 -13.71 -3.59 -4.22
CA LEU A 185 -13.61 -4.53 -3.10
C LEU A 185 -14.94 -5.23 -2.82
N LYS A 186 -16.06 -4.49 -2.83
CA LYS A 186 -17.39 -5.07 -2.66
C LYS A 186 -17.76 -6.06 -3.78
N ARG A 187 -17.30 -5.81 -5.03
CA ARG A 187 -17.43 -6.78 -6.13
C ARG A 187 -16.54 -8.01 -5.98
N SER A 188 -15.41 -7.88 -5.27
CA SER A 188 -14.49 -8.98 -4.99
C SER A 188 -14.98 -9.88 -3.85
N TYR A 189 -15.96 -9.44 -3.06
CA TYR A 189 -16.61 -10.29 -2.05
C TYR A 189 -17.37 -11.41 -2.73
N PHE A 190 -17.04 -12.66 -2.40
CA PHE A 190 -17.57 -13.85 -3.03
C PHE A 190 -18.99 -14.18 -2.56
N SER A 191 -19.96 -13.67 -3.26
CA SER A 191 -21.39 -13.90 -3.02
C SER A 191 -22.21 -13.55 -4.24
N PRO A 192 -23.29 -14.30 -4.55
CA PRO A 192 -24.36 -13.79 -5.40
C PRO A 192 -24.93 -12.50 -4.81
N ARG A 193 -25.53 -11.68 -5.65
CA ARG A 193 -26.22 -10.46 -5.22
C ARG A 193 -27.73 -10.62 -5.41
N ASP A 194 -28.50 -10.14 -4.43
CA ASP A 194 -29.96 -10.07 -4.53
C ASP A 194 -30.41 -8.92 -5.44
N GLY A 195 -31.72 -8.75 -5.61
CA GLY A 195 -32.32 -7.68 -6.41
C GLY A 195 -32.06 -6.27 -5.90
N ARG A 196 -31.53 -6.12 -4.67
CA ARG A 196 -31.10 -4.84 -4.06
C ARG A 196 -29.57 -4.65 -4.12
N GLY A 197 -28.85 -5.59 -4.76
CA GLY A 197 -27.39 -5.57 -4.85
C GLY A 197 -26.66 -6.01 -3.57
N MET A 198 -27.37 -6.55 -2.57
CA MET A 198 -26.79 -7.03 -1.32
C MET A 198 -26.23 -8.44 -1.46
N PRO A 199 -25.14 -8.80 -0.77
CA PRO A 199 -24.63 -10.17 -0.79
C PRO A 199 -25.62 -11.12 -0.13
N VAL A 200 -25.88 -12.26 -0.80
CA VAL A 200 -26.74 -13.33 -0.26
C VAL A 200 -25.99 -14.19 0.75
N ASN A 201 -24.70 -14.43 0.50
CA ASN A 201 -23.86 -15.19 1.42
C ASN A 201 -23.26 -14.26 2.47
N MET A 202 -23.75 -14.37 3.70
CA MET A 202 -23.33 -13.56 4.85
C MET A 202 -22.12 -14.12 5.59
N ARG A 203 -21.50 -15.21 5.13
CA ARG A 203 -20.27 -15.78 5.67
C ARG A 203 -19.33 -16.15 4.52
N SER A 204 -18.63 -15.17 4.01
CA SER A 204 -17.68 -15.27 2.91
C SER A 204 -16.59 -14.22 3.05
N GLY A 205 -15.72 -14.05 2.07
CA GLY A 205 -14.67 -13.06 2.02
C GLY A 205 -14.38 -12.60 0.61
N CYS A 206 -13.42 -11.71 0.45
CA CYS A 206 -12.95 -11.27 -0.85
C CYS A 206 -12.05 -12.34 -1.49
N GLY A 207 -12.31 -12.66 -2.75
CA GLY A 207 -11.43 -13.50 -3.57
C GLY A 207 -10.33 -12.68 -4.25
N TYR A 208 -9.35 -13.36 -4.84
CA TYR A 208 -8.25 -12.73 -5.57
C TYR A 208 -8.75 -11.91 -6.78
N LEU A 209 -9.70 -12.46 -7.52
CA LEU A 209 -10.44 -11.75 -8.57
C LEU A 209 -11.94 -11.72 -8.23
N PRO A 210 -12.69 -10.71 -8.71
CA PRO A 210 -14.14 -10.71 -8.57
C PRO A 210 -14.77 -11.99 -9.14
N GLY A 211 -15.54 -12.69 -8.30
CA GLY A 211 -16.18 -13.97 -8.62
C GLY A 211 -15.37 -15.21 -8.25
N GLN A 212 -14.17 -15.07 -7.70
CA GLN A 212 -13.39 -16.19 -7.17
C GLN A 212 -13.66 -16.42 -5.67
N PRO A 213 -13.53 -17.67 -5.18
CA PRO A 213 -13.63 -17.97 -3.75
C PRO A 213 -12.59 -17.21 -2.93
N PRO A 214 -12.90 -16.91 -1.65
CA PRO A 214 -11.95 -16.26 -0.77
C PRO A 214 -10.83 -17.20 -0.33
N GLU A 215 -9.62 -16.65 -0.24
CA GLU A 215 -8.50 -17.21 0.50
C GLU A 215 -8.27 -16.40 1.77
N PHE A 216 -7.59 -16.96 2.78
CA PHE A 216 -7.39 -16.29 4.06
C PHE A 216 -6.75 -14.89 3.90
N ALA A 217 -5.68 -14.81 3.13
CA ALA A 217 -4.95 -13.55 2.90
C ALA A 217 -5.81 -12.50 2.18
N THR A 218 -6.55 -12.89 1.12
CA THR A 218 -7.39 -11.96 0.35
C THR A 218 -8.62 -11.53 1.14
N ALA A 219 -9.23 -12.42 1.91
CA ALA A 219 -10.35 -12.09 2.78
C ALA A 219 -9.94 -11.09 3.88
N ALA A 220 -8.79 -11.31 4.54
CA ALA A 220 -8.25 -10.42 5.56
C ALA A 220 -7.88 -9.03 4.98
N ALA A 221 -7.19 -9.01 3.83
CA ALA A 221 -6.79 -7.77 3.18
C ALA A 221 -8.00 -6.95 2.69
N GLY A 222 -9.01 -7.60 2.12
CA GLY A 222 -10.26 -6.96 1.72
C GLY A 222 -11.03 -6.39 2.91
N LEU A 223 -11.14 -7.16 4.00
CA LEU A 223 -11.76 -6.73 5.25
C LEU A 223 -11.08 -5.47 5.81
N LEU A 224 -9.76 -5.51 6.00
CA LEU A 224 -8.99 -4.37 6.49
C LEU A 224 -9.20 -3.14 5.62
N SER A 225 -9.13 -3.29 4.30
CA SER A 225 -9.26 -2.17 3.37
C SER A 225 -10.65 -1.52 3.41
N LEU A 226 -11.72 -2.31 3.54
CA LEU A 226 -13.08 -1.79 3.72
C LEU A 226 -13.21 -1.02 5.05
N GLN A 227 -12.67 -1.57 6.16
CA GLN A 227 -12.69 -0.90 7.46
C GLN A 227 -11.92 0.43 7.42
N LEU A 228 -10.74 0.50 6.81
CA LEU A 228 -9.98 1.73 6.63
C LEU A 228 -10.73 2.80 5.82
N CYS A 229 -11.69 2.38 4.99
CA CYS A 229 -12.58 3.28 4.25
C CYS A 229 -13.89 3.62 4.97
N GLY A 230 -14.07 3.16 6.21
CA GLY A 230 -15.26 3.48 7.03
C GLY A 230 -16.45 2.56 6.82
N GLU A 231 -16.27 1.44 6.12
CA GLU A 231 -17.35 0.49 5.77
C GLU A 231 -17.64 -0.54 6.88
N TYR A 232 -17.52 -0.14 8.17
CA TYR A 232 -17.59 -1.04 9.33
C TYR A 232 -18.88 -1.87 9.41
N GLU A 233 -19.99 -1.30 9.00
CA GLU A 233 -21.32 -1.93 9.10
C GLU A 233 -21.75 -2.63 7.81
N SER A 234 -20.91 -2.61 6.77
CA SER A 234 -21.28 -3.25 5.51
C SER A 234 -21.39 -4.77 5.66
N PRO A 235 -22.30 -5.42 4.91
CA PRO A 235 -22.46 -6.88 4.95
C PRO A 235 -21.19 -7.61 4.55
N GLU A 236 -20.38 -7.03 3.65
CA GLU A 236 -19.09 -7.59 3.25
C GLU A 236 -18.10 -7.64 4.42
N VAL A 237 -18.06 -6.60 5.26
CA VAL A 237 -17.20 -6.57 6.47
C VAL A 237 -17.69 -7.61 7.48
N LYS A 238 -18.99 -7.62 7.80
CA LYS A 238 -19.58 -8.59 8.74
C LYS A 238 -19.37 -10.03 8.27
N GLY A 239 -19.60 -10.30 6.98
CA GLY A 239 -19.42 -11.60 6.38
C GLY A 239 -17.96 -12.07 6.36
N SER A 240 -17.01 -11.16 6.06
CA SER A 240 -15.58 -11.48 6.09
C SER A 240 -15.09 -11.75 7.50
N THR A 241 -15.53 -10.96 8.49
CA THR A 241 -15.24 -11.20 9.91
C THR A 241 -15.72 -12.58 10.35
N ALA A 242 -16.98 -12.92 10.07
CA ALA A 242 -17.55 -14.22 10.41
C ALA A 242 -16.84 -15.38 9.69
N TRP A 243 -16.31 -15.15 8.48
CA TRP A 243 -15.58 -16.18 7.73
C TRP A 243 -14.16 -16.40 8.27
N LEU A 244 -13.45 -15.33 8.67
CA LEU A 244 -12.09 -15.38 9.21
C LEU A 244 -12.02 -15.91 10.66
N SER A 245 -13.10 -15.78 11.43
CA SER A 245 -13.23 -16.25 12.82
C SER A 245 -13.56 -17.76 12.93
N ARG A 246 -13.05 -18.59 12.04
CA ARG A 246 -13.33 -20.05 11.99
C ARG A 246 -12.53 -20.80 13.03
#